data_da85c28e2de78ada384970f4868816d1
#
_entry.id   da85c28e2de78ada384970f4868816d1
#
_cell.length_a   1.000
_cell.length_b   1.000
_cell.length_c   1.000
_cell.angle_alpha   90.00
_cell.angle_beta   90.00
_cell.angle_gamma   90.00
#
_symmetry.space_group_name_H-M   'P 1'
#
loop_
_entity.id
_entity.type
_entity.pdbx_description
1 polymer ?
#
loop_
_entity_poly.entity_id
_entity_poly.type
_entity_poly.pdbx_seq_one_letter_code
_entity_poly.pdbx_strand_id
1 'polypeptide(L)'
;PILWLPGKGHWAEYQDFMGHKRVHESAAVWTIYHAIDSETANPFQAYQATRYVDTSIPHIPVTAYGLKENGYATIATTNWLPYSWSINNVAFAEVMHTALSYFQAGRADAGYKLLKSSVLDGMYLGDSPGNFGQISFYDAARGECYRDFGDPIGVASRVLIQGLFGILPDALNQQIILRPGFPDDWDKASVSTPDISYRFTRKENTDTYHITQRFQTPLHPVLHVNARKEKIRSVKVNGVPATWQSIESAHGYPLLSIQAEGTSS
;
A
#
# COMPACT_ATOMS: atom_id res chain seq x y z
N PRO A 1 -14.24 2.32 -18.77
CA PRO A 1 -14.94 3.18 -17.80
C PRO A 1 -14.89 4.62 -18.24
N ILE A 2 -15.98 5.36 -18.01
CA ILE A 2 -16.16 6.73 -18.52
C ILE A 2 -15.15 7.72 -17.91
N LEU A 3 -14.66 7.45 -16.69
CA LEU A 3 -13.81 8.36 -15.94
C LEU A 3 -12.30 8.09 -16.07
N TRP A 4 -11.87 6.99 -16.67
CA TRP A 4 -10.46 6.77 -16.93
C TRP A 4 -9.94 7.72 -18.02
N LEU A 5 -8.86 8.43 -17.74
CA LEU A 5 -8.20 9.40 -18.63
C LEU A 5 -6.86 8.82 -19.13
N PRO A 6 -6.86 8.06 -20.26
CA PRO A 6 -5.68 7.33 -20.71
C PRO A 6 -4.46 8.22 -20.96
N GLY A 7 -4.69 9.44 -21.49
CA GLY A 7 -3.61 10.41 -21.74
C GLY A 7 -3.02 11.05 -20.48
N LYS A 8 -3.67 10.87 -19.31
CA LYS A 8 -3.24 11.40 -18.02
C LYS A 8 -2.84 10.31 -17.02
N GLY A 9 -3.21 9.05 -17.29
CA GLY A 9 -2.86 7.91 -16.46
C GLY A 9 -3.57 7.86 -15.11
N HIS A 10 -4.74 8.48 -14.97
CA HIS A 10 -5.57 8.41 -13.76
C HIS A 10 -7.05 8.59 -14.09
N TRP A 11 -7.93 8.38 -13.10
CA TRP A 11 -9.36 8.65 -13.22
C TRP A 11 -9.65 10.12 -12.99
N ALA A 12 -10.66 10.65 -13.70
CA ALA A 12 -11.29 11.91 -13.33
C ALA A 12 -12.01 11.76 -11.99
N GLU A 13 -12.12 12.84 -11.24
CA GLU A 13 -12.83 12.87 -9.97
C GLU A 13 -14.32 12.58 -10.16
N TYR A 14 -14.94 13.29 -11.08
CA TYR A 14 -16.34 13.11 -11.44
C TYR A 14 -16.65 13.72 -12.81
N GLN A 15 -17.84 13.45 -13.30
CA GLN A 15 -18.46 14.16 -14.41
C GLN A 15 -19.75 14.81 -13.91
N ASP A 16 -19.95 16.07 -14.25
CA ASP A 16 -21.18 16.78 -13.90
C ASP A 16 -22.41 16.00 -14.40
N PHE A 17 -23.36 15.76 -13.50
CA PHE A 17 -24.61 15.08 -13.85
C PHE A 17 -25.50 15.99 -14.70
N MET A 18 -25.51 17.30 -14.41
CA MET A 18 -26.33 18.31 -15.07
C MET A 18 -25.50 19.29 -15.87
N GLY A 19 -26.16 20.14 -16.63
CA GLY A 19 -25.52 21.19 -17.38
C GLY A 19 -24.62 20.70 -18.50
N HIS A 20 -23.38 21.17 -18.54
CA HIS A 20 -22.43 20.86 -19.59
C HIS A 20 -21.76 19.50 -19.50
N LYS A 21 -22.09 18.69 -18.49
CA LYS A 21 -21.46 17.37 -18.22
C LYS A 21 -19.93 17.43 -18.27
N ARG A 22 -19.37 18.46 -17.70
CA ARG A 22 -17.91 18.66 -17.65
C ARG A 22 -17.28 17.57 -16.79
N VAL A 23 -16.14 17.11 -17.25
CA VAL A 23 -15.29 16.17 -16.51
C VAL A 23 -14.34 16.96 -15.63
N HIS A 24 -14.33 16.67 -14.33
CA HIS A 24 -13.35 17.20 -13.39
C HIS A 24 -12.14 16.27 -13.37
N GLU A 25 -11.09 16.69 -14.07
CA GLU A 25 -9.96 15.81 -14.39
C GLU A 25 -8.95 15.65 -13.23
N SER A 26 -8.95 16.53 -12.24
CA SER A 26 -8.01 16.46 -11.10
C SER A 26 -8.57 15.55 -10.02
N ALA A 27 -8.11 14.32 -9.99
CA ALA A 27 -8.51 13.35 -8.98
C ALA A 27 -7.99 13.73 -7.58
N ALA A 28 -8.82 13.52 -6.57
CA ALA A 28 -8.37 13.43 -5.20
C ALA A 28 -7.76 12.06 -4.91
N VAL A 29 -7.04 11.92 -3.80
CA VAL A 29 -6.41 10.63 -3.44
C VAL A 29 -7.44 9.52 -3.23
N TRP A 30 -8.66 9.85 -2.73
CA TRP A 30 -9.73 8.85 -2.55
C TRP A 30 -10.21 8.24 -3.86
N THR A 31 -10.24 9.00 -4.96
CA THR A 31 -10.56 8.45 -6.28
C THR A 31 -9.52 7.43 -6.72
N ILE A 32 -8.25 7.70 -6.45
CA ILE A 32 -7.14 6.81 -6.80
C ILE A 32 -7.18 5.51 -5.97
N TYR A 33 -7.19 5.64 -4.64
CA TYR A 33 -7.10 4.44 -3.80
C TYR A 33 -8.36 3.59 -3.84
N HIS A 34 -9.56 4.17 -3.99
CA HIS A 34 -10.77 3.39 -4.15
C HIS A 34 -10.78 2.59 -5.45
N ALA A 35 -10.32 3.19 -6.56
CA ALA A 35 -10.26 2.47 -7.83
C ALA A 35 -9.27 1.29 -7.80
N ILE A 36 -8.16 1.43 -7.06
CA ILE A 36 -7.16 0.37 -6.91
C ILE A 36 -7.66 -0.70 -5.93
N ASP A 37 -8.13 -0.29 -4.76
CA ASP A 37 -8.53 -1.19 -3.68
C ASP A 37 -9.79 -2.01 -4.00
N SER A 38 -10.67 -1.48 -4.85
CA SER A 38 -11.84 -2.21 -5.38
C SER A 38 -11.52 -3.13 -6.55
N GLU A 39 -10.24 -3.28 -6.91
CA GLU A 39 -9.78 -4.10 -8.05
C GLU A 39 -10.36 -3.67 -9.41
N THR A 40 -10.86 -2.43 -9.53
CA THR A 40 -11.32 -1.86 -10.79
C THR A 40 -10.15 -1.52 -11.72
N ALA A 41 -8.99 -1.19 -11.13
CA ALA A 41 -7.75 -0.91 -11.84
C ALA A 41 -7.02 -2.20 -12.24
N ASN A 42 -6.59 -2.29 -13.49
CA ASN A 42 -5.57 -3.28 -13.84
C ASN A 42 -4.17 -2.83 -13.33
N PRO A 43 -3.14 -3.70 -13.33
CA PRO A 43 -1.83 -3.38 -12.78
C PRO A 43 -1.17 -2.12 -13.39
N PHE A 44 -1.35 -1.89 -14.69
CA PHE A 44 -0.80 -0.70 -15.36
C PHE A 44 -1.54 0.57 -14.99
N GLN A 45 -2.86 0.50 -14.85
CA GLN A 45 -3.67 1.62 -14.37
C GLN A 45 -3.34 1.97 -12.92
N ALA A 46 -3.17 0.96 -12.06
CA ALA A 46 -2.76 1.17 -10.68
C ALA A 46 -1.38 1.84 -10.59
N TYR A 47 -0.42 1.37 -11.39
CA TYR A 47 0.91 1.98 -11.47
C TYR A 47 0.83 3.44 -11.94
N GLN A 48 0.13 3.72 -13.04
CA GLN A 48 -0.01 5.06 -13.59
C GLN A 48 -0.72 6.01 -12.60
N ALA A 49 -1.81 5.56 -11.98
CA ALA A 49 -2.57 6.35 -11.03
C ALA A 49 -1.76 6.68 -9.76
N THR A 50 -0.93 5.76 -9.27
CA THR A 50 0.00 6.08 -8.18
C THR A 50 1.12 7.02 -8.62
N ARG A 51 1.53 7.02 -9.91
CA ARG A 51 2.45 8.03 -10.45
C ARG A 51 1.82 9.42 -10.52
N TYR A 52 0.52 9.51 -10.79
CA TYR A 52 -0.20 10.78 -10.69
C TYR A 52 -0.13 11.34 -9.26
N VAL A 53 -0.27 10.50 -8.24
CA VAL A 53 -0.11 10.95 -6.84
C VAL A 53 1.29 11.54 -6.63
N ASP A 54 2.35 10.86 -7.09
CA ASP A 54 3.73 11.37 -6.94
C ASP A 54 3.95 12.75 -7.56
N THR A 55 3.29 13.03 -8.67
CA THR A 55 3.62 14.20 -9.50
C THR A 55 2.63 15.35 -9.39
N SER A 56 1.41 15.09 -8.95
CA SER A 56 0.31 16.04 -9.01
C SER A 56 -0.33 16.35 -7.66
N ILE A 57 -0.24 15.43 -6.70
CA ILE A 57 -0.73 15.70 -5.34
C ILE A 57 0.40 16.37 -4.52
N PRO A 58 0.11 17.48 -3.81
CA PRO A 58 1.11 18.14 -2.99
C PRO A 58 1.70 17.23 -1.92
N HIS A 59 3.03 17.24 -1.81
CA HIS A 59 3.77 16.53 -0.77
C HIS A 59 4.17 17.52 0.32
N ILE A 60 3.80 17.21 1.55
CA ILE A 60 4.05 18.03 2.73
C ILE A 60 5.21 17.42 3.49
N PRO A 61 6.38 18.10 3.58
CA PRO A 61 7.56 17.57 4.22
C PRO A 61 7.32 17.25 5.70
N VAL A 62 7.79 16.08 6.14
CA VAL A 62 7.84 15.69 7.55
C VAL A 62 9.20 16.03 8.09
N THR A 63 9.25 17.02 8.99
CA THR A 63 10.47 17.51 9.58
C THR A 63 10.34 17.63 11.09
N ALA A 64 11.37 17.23 11.83
CA ALA A 64 11.45 17.46 13.27
C ALA A 64 12.88 17.56 13.76
N TYR A 65 13.06 18.22 14.90
CA TYR A 65 14.35 18.25 15.57
C TYR A 65 14.77 16.83 15.95
N GLY A 66 15.98 16.44 15.55
CA GLY A 66 16.51 15.10 15.79
C GLY A 66 16.16 14.03 14.76
N LEU A 67 15.29 14.30 13.81
CA LEU A 67 15.06 13.42 12.67
C LEU A 67 16.27 13.51 11.72
N LYS A 68 17.08 12.45 11.70
CA LYS A 68 18.33 12.42 10.91
C LYS A 68 18.10 12.08 9.44
N GLU A 69 17.01 11.35 9.16
CA GLU A 69 16.67 10.92 7.81
C GLU A 69 15.90 12.00 7.08
N ASN A 70 16.20 12.22 5.81
CA ASN A 70 15.56 13.22 4.96
C ASN A 70 14.58 12.58 3.98
N GLY A 71 13.69 13.41 3.44
CA GLY A 71 12.83 13.07 2.33
C GLY A 71 11.57 12.32 2.71
N TYR A 72 11.17 12.34 3.97
CA TYR A 72 9.82 11.95 4.38
C TYR A 72 8.83 13.05 4.06
N ALA A 73 7.67 12.66 3.56
CA ALA A 73 6.57 13.57 3.30
C ALA A 73 5.24 12.82 3.44
N THR A 74 4.26 13.49 3.99
CA THR A 74 2.86 13.14 3.85
C THR A 74 2.33 13.76 2.56
N ILE A 75 1.07 13.52 2.22
CA ILE A 75 0.44 14.05 1.03
C ILE A 75 -0.86 14.77 1.38
N ALA A 76 -1.20 15.78 0.58
CA ALA A 76 -2.49 16.42 0.65
C ALA A 76 -3.59 15.50 0.11
N THR A 77 -4.85 15.83 0.39
CA THR A 77 -6.01 15.07 -0.10
C THR A 77 -6.31 15.35 -1.57
N THR A 78 -6.02 16.56 -2.03
CA THR A 78 -6.24 17.01 -3.43
C THR A 78 -5.16 17.98 -3.85
N ASN A 79 -5.17 18.37 -5.13
CA ASN A 79 -4.36 19.46 -5.67
C ASN A 79 -5.17 20.70 -6.10
N TRP A 80 -6.42 20.84 -5.65
CA TRP A 80 -7.31 21.88 -6.17
C TRP A 80 -8.12 22.58 -5.11
N LEU A 81 -8.65 22.33 -4.14
CA LEU A 81 -9.47 23.16 -3.22
C LEU A 81 -8.61 23.87 -2.16
N PRO A 82 -8.92 25.13 -1.82
CA PRO A 82 -8.22 25.87 -0.77
C PRO A 82 -8.82 25.73 0.64
N TYR A 83 -9.81 24.87 0.84
CA TYR A 83 -10.50 24.65 2.12
C TYR A 83 -10.30 23.24 2.62
N SER A 84 -11.14 22.78 3.57
CA SER A 84 -11.13 21.41 4.06
C SER A 84 -11.15 20.39 2.93
N TRP A 85 -10.40 19.31 3.08
CA TRP A 85 -10.16 18.31 2.05
C TRP A 85 -9.48 18.90 0.80
N SER A 86 -8.40 19.61 1.02
CA SER A 86 -7.77 20.47 0.03
C SER A 86 -6.27 20.20 -0.11
N ILE A 87 -5.62 21.09 -0.89
CA ILE A 87 -4.17 21.07 -1.14
C ILE A 87 -3.30 21.22 0.13
N ASN A 88 -3.87 21.68 1.24
CA ASN A 88 -3.17 21.85 2.50
C ASN A 88 -3.54 20.79 3.55
N ASN A 89 -4.52 19.98 3.26
CA ASN A 89 -5.03 19.02 4.24
C ASN A 89 -4.32 17.69 4.15
N VAL A 90 -3.84 17.23 5.28
CA VAL A 90 -3.35 15.88 5.50
C VAL A 90 -4.39 15.12 6.30
N ALA A 91 -5.03 14.15 5.69
CA ALA A 91 -5.92 13.21 6.32
C ALA A 91 -5.22 11.85 6.39
N PHE A 92 -4.85 11.41 7.58
CA PHE A 92 -3.97 10.25 7.72
C PHE A 92 -4.58 8.93 7.24
N ALA A 93 -5.90 8.76 7.35
CA ALA A 93 -6.58 7.62 6.74
C ALA A 93 -6.40 7.60 5.21
N GLU A 94 -6.56 8.75 4.56
CA GLU A 94 -6.35 8.93 3.12
C GLU A 94 -4.91 8.66 2.70
N VAL A 95 -3.95 9.20 3.48
CA VAL A 95 -2.53 8.98 3.24
C VAL A 95 -2.18 7.50 3.36
N MET A 96 -2.70 6.82 4.38
CA MET A 96 -2.46 5.40 4.61
C MET A 96 -3.14 4.53 3.56
N HIS A 97 -4.37 4.82 3.15
CA HIS A 97 -5.01 4.14 2.02
C HIS A 97 -4.20 4.32 0.73
N THR A 98 -3.66 5.51 0.52
CA THR A 98 -2.77 5.76 -0.63
C THR A 98 -1.50 4.92 -0.51
N ALA A 99 -0.90 4.79 0.68
CA ALA A 99 0.23 3.90 0.90
C ALA A 99 -0.13 2.43 0.59
N LEU A 100 -1.32 1.96 0.99
CA LEU A 100 -1.82 0.64 0.61
C LEU A 100 -1.89 0.49 -0.91
N SER A 101 -2.39 1.51 -1.61
CA SER A 101 -2.47 1.49 -3.07
C SER A 101 -1.09 1.41 -3.74
N TYR A 102 -0.06 2.02 -3.16
CA TYR A 102 1.31 1.84 -3.66
C TYR A 102 1.76 0.38 -3.53
N PHE A 103 1.48 -0.28 -2.40
CA PHE A 103 1.78 -1.71 -2.24
C PHE A 103 0.99 -2.56 -3.24
N GLN A 104 -0.30 -2.28 -3.42
CA GLN A 104 -1.16 -2.97 -4.37
C GLN A 104 -0.70 -2.78 -5.83
N ALA A 105 -0.18 -1.60 -6.15
CA ALA A 105 0.46 -1.32 -7.44
C ALA A 105 1.88 -1.91 -7.56
N GLY A 106 2.38 -2.64 -6.55
CA GLY A 106 3.71 -3.25 -6.53
C GLY A 106 4.85 -2.27 -6.26
N ARG A 107 4.58 -1.05 -5.82
CA ARG A 107 5.57 0.01 -5.55
C ARG A 107 5.95 0.03 -4.06
N ALA A 108 6.59 -1.06 -3.61
CA ALA A 108 6.86 -1.33 -2.20
C ALA A 108 7.63 -0.21 -1.49
N ASP A 109 8.71 0.29 -2.07
CA ASP A 109 9.53 1.36 -1.46
C ASP A 109 8.73 2.66 -1.26
N ALA A 110 7.94 3.05 -2.26
CA ALA A 110 7.08 4.22 -2.18
C ALA A 110 5.97 4.04 -1.12
N GLY A 111 5.33 2.87 -1.11
CA GLY A 111 4.31 2.51 -0.13
C GLY A 111 4.86 2.53 1.31
N TYR A 112 6.01 1.91 1.52
CA TYR A 112 6.66 1.91 2.84
C TYR A 112 7.10 3.32 3.26
N LYS A 113 7.67 4.10 2.36
CA LYS A 113 8.08 5.47 2.66
C LYS A 113 6.90 6.34 3.07
N LEU A 114 5.77 6.24 2.36
CA LEU A 114 4.56 6.98 2.70
C LEU A 114 3.95 6.52 4.02
N LEU A 115 3.89 5.21 4.27
CA LEU A 115 3.46 4.65 5.55
C LEU A 115 4.34 5.15 6.70
N LYS A 116 5.67 5.06 6.56
CA LYS A 116 6.61 5.53 7.59
C LYS A 116 6.47 7.03 7.83
N SER A 117 6.31 7.83 6.77
CA SER A 117 6.08 9.28 6.89
C SER A 117 4.82 9.58 7.69
N SER A 118 3.73 8.85 7.42
CA SER A 118 2.46 9.04 8.12
C SER A 118 2.55 8.68 9.61
N VAL A 119 3.23 7.58 9.93
CA VAL A 119 3.46 7.17 11.33
C VAL A 119 4.34 8.18 12.06
N LEU A 120 5.41 8.63 11.44
CA LEU A 120 6.30 9.64 12.03
C LEU A 120 5.54 10.94 12.31
N ASP A 121 4.84 11.46 11.33
CA ASP A 121 4.15 12.74 11.45
C ASP A 121 2.93 12.65 12.38
N GLY A 122 2.07 11.67 12.15
CA GLY A 122 0.81 11.53 12.88
C GLY A 122 0.92 11.00 14.30
N MET A 123 1.98 10.27 14.65
CA MET A 123 2.11 9.61 15.97
C MET A 123 3.28 10.14 16.81
N TYR A 124 4.37 10.54 16.19
CA TYR A 124 5.62 10.81 16.93
C TYR A 124 6.11 12.24 16.88
N LEU A 125 5.94 12.94 15.77
CA LEU A 125 6.60 14.23 15.53
C LEU A 125 5.63 15.41 15.50
N GLY A 126 4.36 15.18 15.22
CA GLY A 126 3.34 16.21 15.15
C GLY A 126 2.75 16.56 16.53
N ASP A 127 1.51 17.02 16.52
CA ASP A 127 0.77 17.42 17.73
C ASP A 127 0.44 16.26 18.69
N SER A 128 0.79 15.03 18.32
CA SER A 128 0.62 13.85 19.17
C SER A 128 1.93 13.11 19.47
N PRO A 129 3.04 13.80 19.78
CA PRO A 129 4.32 13.16 19.97
C PRO A 129 4.30 12.23 21.20
N GLY A 130 4.62 10.97 20.99
CA GLY A 130 4.73 9.98 22.05
C GLY A 130 3.43 9.62 22.77
N ASN A 131 2.31 9.98 22.26
CA ASN A 131 1.00 9.88 22.94
C ASN A 131 0.14 8.70 22.48
N PHE A 132 0.66 7.61 22.02
CA PHE A 132 -0.12 6.41 21.67
C PHE A 132 -1.36 6.63 20.80
N GLY A 133 -1.63 7.87 20.41
CA GLY A 133 -2.75 8.31 19.58
C GLY A 133 -2.25 8.70 18.19
N GLN A 134 -3.01 8.34 17.18
CA GLN A 134 -2.80 8.80 15.82
C GLN A 134 -3.68 10.02 15.61
N ILE A 135 -3.12 11.16 15.19
CA ILE A 135 -3.95 12.26 14.72
C ILE A 135 -4.65 11.86 13.42
N SER A 136 -5.89 12.32 13.27
CA SER A 136 -6.71 11.99 12.12
C SER A 136 -6.43 12.91 10.94
N PHE A 137 -6.31 14.21 11.22
CA PHE A 137 -6.28 15.24 10.19
C PHE A 137 -5.59 16.49 10.69
N TYR A 138 -4.86 17.19 9.83
CA TYR A 138 -4.42 18.55 10.06
C TYR A 138 -4.43 19.40 8.78
N ASP A 139 -4.50 20.73 8.96
CA ASP A 139 -4.31 21.70 7.87
C ASP A 139 -2.92 22.33 7.98
N ALA A 140 -2.06 22.05 7.01
CA ALA A 140 -0.67 22.49 7.01
C ALA A 140 -0.50 24.02 6.90
N ALA A 141 -1.48 24.74 6.36
CA ALA A 141 -1.44 26.19 6.21
C ALA A 141 -2.02 26.91 7.44
N ARG A 142 -3.07 26.36 8.07
CA ARG A 142 -3.78 26.98 9.18
C ARG A 142 -3.39 26.45 10.55
N GLY A 143 -2.71 25.31 10.58
CA GLY A 143 -2.32 24.65 11.84
C GLY A 143 -3.49 24.00 12.60
N GLU A 144 -4.66 23.83 11.98
CA GLU A 144 -5.78 23.10 12.59
C GLU A 144 -5.49 21.62 12.65
N CYS A 145 -5.87 20.99 13.76
CA CYS A 145 -5.64 19.57 14.00
C CYS A 145 -6.86 18.92 14.65
N TYR A 146 -7.23 17.73 14.16
CA TYR A 146 -8.31 16.90 14.68
C TYR A 146 -7.79 15.54 15.12
N ARG A 147 -8.16 15.10 16.32
CA ARG A 147 -7.64 13.88 16.96
C ARG A 147 -8.65 12.77 17.13
N ASP A 148 -9.94 13.08 17.03
CA ASP A 148 -11.00 12.24 17.58
C ASP A 148 -11.61 11.23 16.61
N PHE A 149 -10.96 10.98 15.48
CA PHE A 149 -11.36 9.95 14.52
C PHE A 149 -10.51 8.69 14.66
N GLY A 150 -11.15 7.53 14.72
CA GLY A 150 -10.47 6.24 14.81
C GLY A 150 -10.04 5.63 13.46
N ASP A 151 -10.45 6.22 12.35
CA ASP A 151 -10.19 5.74 11.00
C ASP A 151 -8.70 5.54 10.68
N PRO A 152 -7.77 6.47 11.01
CA PRO A 152 -6.34 6.28 10.70
C PRO A 152 -5.75 5.03 11.36
N ILE A 153 -6.19 4.67 12.56
CA ILE A 153 -5.70 3.50 13.30
C ILE A 153 -6.08 2.21 12.57
N GLY A 154 -7.35 2.12 12.14
CA GLY A 154 -7.85 0.98 11.37
C GLY A 154 -7.12 0.82 10.05
N VAL A 155 -6.95 1.91 9.32
CA VAL A 155 -6.24 1.90 8.03
C VAL A 155 -4.75 1.62 8.20
N ALA A 156 -4.09 2.17 9.23
CA ALA A 156 -2.68 1.86 9.53
C ALA A 156 -2.46 0.36 9.74
N SER A 157 -3.34 -0.28 10.51
CA SER A 157 -3.31 -1.72 10.72
C SER A 157 -3.49 -2.48 9.40
N ARG A 158 -4.42 -2.02 8.57
CA ARG A 158 -4.67 -2.60 7.25
C ARG A 158 -3.47 -2.48 6.31
N VAL A 159 -2.85 -1.30 6.24
CA VAL A 159 -1.63 -1.08 5.41
C VAL A 159 -0.49 -1.98 5.86
N LEU A 160 -0.32 -2.12 7.18
CA LEU A 160 0.72 -2.99 7.73
C LEU A 160 0.48 -4.46 7.33
N ILE A 161 -0.72 -4.96 7.54
CA ILE A 161 -1.03 -6.39 7.30
C ILE A 161 -1.22 -6.69 5.81
N GLN A 162 -2.06 -5.93 5.11
CA GLN A 162 -2.41 -6.21 3.71
C GLN A 162 -1.41 -5.60 2.71
N GLY A 163 -0.75 -4.49 3.06
CA GLY A 163 0.25 -3.84 2.21
C GLY A 163 1.65 -4.38 2.45
N LEU A 164 2.24 -4.08 3.60
CA LEU A 164 3.64 -4.40 3.88
C LEU A 164 3.88 -5.92 4.00
N PHE A 165 3.05 -6.63 4.78
CA PHE A 165 3.15 -8.10 4.88
C PHE A 165 2.35 -8.83 3.80
N GLY A 166 1.39 -8.16 3.17
CA GLY A 166 0.63 -8.71 2.04
C GLY A 166 -0.26 -9.89 2.40
N ILE A 167 -0.79 -9.94 3.62
CA ILE A 167 -1.61 -11.05 4.10
C ILE A 167 -3.07 -10.80 3.75
N LEU A 168 -3.62 -11.60 2.84
CA LEU A 168 -4.98 -11.46 2.29
C LEU A 168 -5.71 -12.80 2.39
N PRO A 169 -6.44 -13.07 3.49
CA PRO A 169 -7.27 -14.26 3.60
C PRO A 169 -8.44 -14.22 2.61
N ASP A 170 -8.62 -15.28 1.86
CA ASP A 170 -9.75 -15.51 0.95
C ASP A 170 -10.44 -16.83 1.35
N ALA A 171 -11.20 -16.76 2.42
CA ALA A 171 -11.85 -17.95 2.99
C ALA A 171 -12.92 -18.54 2.05
N LEU A 172 -13.54 -17.75 1.19
CA LEU A 172 -14.53 -18.24 0.22
C LEU A 172 -13.90 -19.19 -0.79
N ASN A 173 -12.67 -18.91 -1.21
CA ASN A 173 -11.90 -19.74 -2.12
C ASN A 173 -10.94 -20.68 -1.38
N GLN A 174 -11.03 -20.76 -0.03
CA GLN A 174 -10.15 -21.55 0.82
C GLN A 174 -8.67 -21.23 0.61
N GLN A 175 -8.32 -19.99 0.34
CA GLN A 175 -6.97 -19.53 0.05
C GLN A 175 -6.52 -18.46 1.03
N ILE A 176 -5.21 -18.34 1.20
CA ILE A 176 -4.55 -17.18 1.76
C ILE A 176 -3.51 -16.68 0.77
N ILE A 177 -3.73 -15.48 0.26
CA ILE A 177 -2.78 -14.85 -0.65
C ILE A 177 -1.76 -14.09 0.17
N LEU A 178 -0.48 -14.33 -0.11
CA LEU A 178 0.64 -13.62 0.49
C LEU A 178 1.36 -12.83 -0.60
N ARG A 179 1.21 -11.50 -0.56
CA ARG A 179 1.78 -10.58 -1.52
C ARG A 179 2.67 -9.54 -0.81
N PRO A 180 3.87 -9.95 -0.34
CA PRO A 180 4.74 -9.08 0.45
C PRO A 180 5.15 -7.82 -0.31
N GLY A 181 5.02 -6.67 0.35
CA GLY A 181 5.47 -5.36 -0.09
C GLY A 181 6.72 -4.90 0.64
N PHE A 182 7.69 -5.80 0.87
CA PHE A 182 8.91 -5.42 1.57
C PHE A 182 9.79 -4.54 0.67
N PRO A 183 10.35 -3.45 1.22
CA PRO A 183 11.34 -2.63 0.53
C PRO A 183 12.51 -3.46 -0.01
N ASP A 184 13.09 -3.01 -1.11
CA ASP A 184 14.15 -3.75 -1.80
C ASP A 184 15.41 -3.94 -0.98
N ASP A 185 15.70 -3.03 -0.04
CA ASP A 185 16.85 -3.07 0.85
C ASP A 185 16.64 -3.95 2.11
N TRP A 186 15.42 -4.47 2.32
CA TRP A 186 15.16 -5.34 3.47
C TRP A 186 15.68 -6.75 3.25
N ASP A 187 16.42 -7.25 4.22
CA ASP A 187 16.92 -8.63 4.26
C ASP A 187 16.10 -9.57 5.15
N LYS A 188 15.20 -9.01 5.97
CA LYS A 188 14.33 -9.76 6.88
C LYS A 188 13.10 -8.95 7.28
N ALA A 189 12.00 -9.67 7.51
CA ALA A 189 10.79 -9.15 8.13
C ALA A 189 10.04 -10.28 8.83
N SER A 190 9.27 -9.97 9.85
CA SER A 190 8.40 -10.95 10.49
C SER A 190 7.18 -10.29 11.14
N VAL A 191 6.07 -11.01 11.12
CA VAL A 191 4.84 -10.68 11.82
C VAL A 191 4.29 -11.91 12.51
N SER A 192 3.65 -11.74 13.64
CA SER A 192 2.92 -12.80 14.33
C SER A 192 1.60 -12.25 14.81
N THR A 193 0.53 -12.86 14.36
CA THR A 193 -0.84 -12.63 14.82
C THR A 193 -1.37 -13.93 15.45
N PRO A 194 -2.55 -13.94 16.08
CA PRO A 194 -3.16 -15.17 16.56
C PRO A 194 -3.28 -16.25 15.48
N ASP A 195 -3.61 -15.84 14.24
CA ASP A 195 -3.97 -16.78 13.17
C ASP A 195 -2.83 -17.13 12.24
N ILE A 196 -1.80 -16.28 12.13
CA ILE A 196 -0.69 -16.48 11.21
C ILE A 196 0.62 -15.95 11.79
N SER A 197 1.70 -16.70 11.59
CA SER A 197 3.07 -16.24 11.76
C SER A 197 3.78 -16.30 10.41
N TYR A 198 4.46 -15.22 10.07
CA TYR A 198 5.10 -15.08 8.78
C TYR A 198 6.48 -14.45 8.97
N ARG A 199 7.51 -15.10 8.41
CA ARG A 199 8.90 -14.63 8.42
C ARG A 199 9.48 -14.68 7.03
N PHE A 200 10.06 -13.56 6.63
CA PHE A 200 10.86 -13.40 5.41
C PHE A 200 12.32 -13.25 5.76
N THR A 201 13.20 -13.89 4.99
CA THR A 201 14.65 -13.67 5.03
C THR A 201 15.23 -13.70 3.63
N ARG A 202 16.17 -12.80 3.39
CA ARG A 202 16.90 -12.67 2.14
C ARG A 202 18.38 -12.93 2.38
N LYS A 203 18.95 -13.85 1.63
CA LYS A 203 20.39 -14.09 1.63
C LYS A 203 20.88 -14.18 0.19
N GLU A 204 21.75 -13.27 -0.20
CA GLU A 204 22.29 -13.16 -1.56
C GLU A 204 21.17 -13.16 -2.61
N ASN A 205 21.03 -14.25 -3.38
CA ASN A 205 20.05 -14.41 -4.45
C ASN A 205 18.87 -15.33 -4.06
N THR A 206 18.69 -15.59 -2.76
CA THR A 206 17.62 -16.48 -2.26
C THR A 206 16.73 -15.73 -1.27
N ASP A 207 15.45 -15.74 -1.54
CA ASP A 207 14.41 -15.27 -0.65
C ASP A 207 13.69 -16.48 -0.05
N THR A 208 13.53 -16.48 1.27
CA THR A 208 12.90 -17.57 2.02
C THR A 208 11.73 -17.05 2.83
N TYR A 209 10.62 -17.74 2.75
CA TYR A 209 9.37 -17.41 3.44
C TYR A 209 8.96 -18.58 4.33
N HIS A 210 8.83 -18.33 5.63
CA HIS A 210 8.28 -19.29 6.60
C HIS A 210 6.91 -18.83 7.04
N ILE A 211 5.91 -19.65 6.80
CA ILE A 211 4.51 -19.35 7.07
C ILE A 211 3.96 -20.45 7.97
N THR A 212 3.34 -20.05 9.08
CA THR A 212 2.60 -20.96 9.97
C THR A 212 1.22 -20.39 10.17
N GLN A 213 0.19 -21.12 9.78
CA GLN A 213 -1.20 -20.73 9.96
C GLN A 213 -1.84 -21.52 11.11
N ARG A 214 -2.78 -20.87 11.80
CA ARG A 214 -3.54 -21.38 12.93
C ARG A 214 -5.04 -21.11 12.77
N PHE A 215 -5.50 -20.94 11.54
CA PHE A 215 -6.93 -20.82 11.25
C PHE A 215 -7.66 -22.11 11.63
N GLN A 216 -8.92 -22.00 12.07
CA GLN A 216 -9.75 -23.18 12.38
C GLN A 216 -9.88 -24.12 11.18
N THR A 217 -10.04 -23.55 9.99
CA THR A 217 -9.97 -24.27 8.72
C THR A 217 -8.71 -23.81 8.00
N PRO A 218 -7.73 -24.71 7.77
CA PRO A 218 -6.52 -24.35 7.05
C PRO A 218 -6.82 -23.82 5.65
N LEU A 219 -6.13 -22.76 5.27
CA LEU A 219 -6.24 -22.15 3.94
C LEU A 219 -5.04 -22.57 3.07
N HIS A 220 -5.24 -22.66 1.76
CA HIS A 220 -4.17 -22.94 0.80
C HIS A 220 -3.32 -21.69 0.55
N PRO A 221 -2.02 -21.68 0.93
CA PRO A 221 -1.18 -20.51 0.69
C PRO A 221 -0.85 -20.34 -0.79
N VAL A 222 -1.03 -19.13 -1.28
CA VAL A 222 -0.60 -18.68 -2.62
C VAL A 222 0.31 -17.49 -2.45
N LEU A 223 1.57 -17.60 -2.87
CA LEU A 223 2.53 -16.52 -2.78
C LEU A 223 2.61 -15.77 -4.11
N HIS A 224 2.38 -14.45 -4.04
CA HIS A 224 2.62 -13.53 -5.15
C HIS A 224 3.86 -12.71 -4.85
N VAL A 225 5.01 -13.08 -5.39
CA VAL A 225 6.30 -12.47 -5.07
C VAL A 225 6.96 -11.83 -6.28
N ASN A 226 7.44 -10.61 -6.13
CA ASN A 226 8.24 -9.95 -7.15
C ASN A 226 9.62 -10.61 -7.24
N ALA A 227 9.97 -11.05 -8.44
CA ALA A 227 11.32 -11.51 -8.71
C ALA A 227 12.30 -10.32 -8.71
N ARG A 228 13.49 -10.50 -8.15
CA ARG A 228 14.55 -9.48 -8.19
C ARG A 228 15.44 -9.55 -9.43
N LYS A 229 15.24 -10.56 -10.25
CA LYS A 229 16.00 -10.85 -11.47
C LYS A 229 15.04 -11.33 -12.55
N GLU A 230 15.42 -11.10 -13.79
CA GLU A 230 14.65 -11.58 -14.96
C GLU A 230 14.54 -13.11 -15.04
N LYS A 231 15.56 -13.81 -14.52
CA LYS A 231 15.61 -15.28 -14.55
C LYS A 231 15.51 -15.86 -13.15
N ILE A 232 14.54 -16.73 -12.98
CA ILE A 232 14.35 -17.53 -11.76
C ILE A 232 15.05 -18.88 -11.97
N ARG A 233 15.95 -19.22 -11.07
CA ARG A 233 16.69 -20.48 -11.15
C ARG A 233 15.84 -21.66 -10.65
N SER A 234 15.20 -21.49 -9.54
CA SER A 234 14.37 -22.54 -8.92
C SER A 234 13.42 -21.95 -7.87
N VAL A 235 12.31 -22.62 -7.69
CA VAL A 235 11.38 -22.42 -6.57
C VAL A 235 11.26 -23.75 -5.85
N LYS A 236 11.20 -23.72 -4.51
CA LYS A 236 10.98 -24.89 -3.67
C LYS A 236 9.90 -24.58 -2.64
N VAL A 237 9.00 -25.53 -2.42
CA VAL A 237 8.01 -25.50 -1.34
C VAL A 237 8.31 -26.69 -0.44
N ASN A 238 8.51 -26.45 0.85
CA ASN A 238 8.89 -27.50 1.84
C ASN A 238 10.12 -28.34 1.39
N GLY A 239 11.09 -27.69 0.72
CA GLY A 239 12.30 -28.35 0.22
C GLY A 239 12.14 -29.09 -1.12
N VAL A 240 10.94 -29.25 -1.63
CA VAL A 240 10.63 -29.92 -2.91
C VAL A 240 10.54 -28.90 -4.03
N PRO A 241 11.09 -29.18 -5.22
CA PRO A 241 10.91 -28.31 -6.40
C PRO A 241 9.44 -28.07 -6.69
N ALA A 242 9.08 -26.82 -6.92
CA ALA A 242 7.71 -26.40 -7.21
C ALA A 242 7.63 -25.63 -8.53
N THR A 243 6.46 -25.66 -9.16
CA THR A 243 6.14 -24.86 -10.32
C THR A 243 5.69 -23.47 -9.91
N TRP A 244 5.82 -22.52 -10.81
CA TRP A 244 5.30 -21.16 -10.65
C TRP A 244 4.75 -20.65 -11.97
N GLN A 245 3.91 -19.63 -11.89
CA GLN A 245 3.38 -18.92 -13.04
C GLN A 245 3.78 -17.45 -12.95
N SER A 246 4.09 -16.84 -14.08
CA SER A 246 4.19 -15.37 -14.14
C SER A 246 2.80 -14.78 -14.27
N ILE A 247 2.50 -13.80 -13.44
CA ILE A 247 1.25 -13.03 -13.52
C ILE A 247 1.55 -11.60 -13.97
N GLU A 248 0.54 -10.92 -14.47
CA GLU A 248 0.66 -9.57 -14.99
C GLU A 248 1.17 -8.60 -13.92
N SER A 249 2.15 -7.76 -14.29
CA SER A 249 2.75 -6.75 -13.43
C SER A 249 3.14 -5.54 -14.27
N ALA A 250 3.03 -4.35 -13.69
CA ALA A 250 3.55 -3.11 -14.27
C ALA A 250 5.05 -2.93 -14.06
N HIS A 251 5.68 -3.79 -13.27
CA HIS A 251 7.12 -3.77 -13.01
C HIS A 251 7.91 -4.51 -14.09
N GLY A 252 9.17 -4.08 -14.29
CA GLY A 252 10.06 -4.72 -15.26
C GLY A 252 10.53 -6.14 -14.89
N TYR A 253 10.29 -6.58 -13.65
CA TYR A 253 10.60 -7.94 -13.18
C TYR A 253 9.33 -8.80 -13.08
N PRO A 254 9.47 -10.14 -13.25
CA PRO A 254 8.32 -11.03 -13.14
C PRO A 254 7.66 -10.98 -11.77
N LEU A 255 6.34 -10.96 -11.74
CA LEU A 255 5.56 -11.28 -10.55
C LEU A 255 5.19 -12.75 -10.62
N LEU A 256 5.61 -13.52 -9.62
CA LEU A 256 5.43 -14.97 -9.58
C LEU A 256 4.23 -15.33 -8.72
N SER A 257 3.39 -16.23 -9.22
CA SER A 257 2.39 -16.94 -8.42
C SER A 257 2.90 -18.34 -8.11
N ILE A 258 3.05 -18.66 -6.84
CA ILE A 258 3.54 -19.94 -6.32
C ILE A 258 2.47 -20.53 -5.41
N GLN A 259 1.95 -21.69 -5.78
CA GLN A 259 1.03 -22.43 -4.90
C GLN A 259 1.85 -23.28 -3.93
N ALA A 260 1.59 -23.12 -2.65
CA ALA A 260 2.18 -23.95 -1.63
C ALA A 260 1.13 -25.01 -1.20
N GLU A 261 1.30 -26.23 -1.65
CA GLU A 261 0.50 -27.34 -1.10
C GLU A 261 0.84 -27.49 0.37
N GLY A 262 -0.18 -27.31 1.24
CA GLY A 262 -0.02 -27.44 2.66
C GLY A 262 0.26 -28.89 3.03
N THR A 263 1.39 -29.14 3.67
CA THR A 263 1.51 -30.35 4.48
C THR A 263 0.67 -30.14 5.73
N SER A 264 -0.49 -30.79 5.81
CA SER A 264 -1.19 -30.97 7.08
C SER A 264 -0.26 -31.75 8.01
N SER A 265 0.29 -31.06 8.99
CA SER A 265 0.96 -31.70 10.13
C SER A 265 -0.04 -31.98 11.23
#